data_244d06bba75f97a2b67d8cba54eb3fcd
#
_entry.id   244d06bba75f97a2b67d8cba54eb3fcd
#
_cell.length_a   1.000
_cell.length_b   1.000
_cell.length_c   1.000
_cell.angle_alpha   90.00
_cell.angle_beta   90.00
_cell.angle_gamma   90.00
#
_symmetry.space_group_name_H-M   'P 1'
#
loop_
_entity.id
_entity.type
_entity.pdbx_description
1 polymer ?
#
loop_
_entity_poly.entity_id
_entity_poly.type
_entity_poly.pdbx_seq_one_letter_code
_entity_poly.pdbx_strand_id
1 'polypeptide(L)'
;MATAPAPARDWTVYRVGLTGGIASGKSFVATCFADLGVPVIDTDVLARDVVVPGSAGLQAVVQGFGTGVLKPDGSLDRPQLRHRVFADPAARARLDALLHPLILAAAEEQSRRLPGPYQIIVVPLLYESGFDARVDRVLAVDCPEALQRQRLGQRDGDDVAQIERILAAQRPGAALRARAHDHVDNSGTLAATRQRVGELHRTYLERALESAG
;
A
#
# COMPACT_ATOMS: atom_id res chain seq x y z
N MET A 1 10.56 4.82 28.00
CA MET A 1 11.08 5.49 26.80
C MET A 1 9.95 6.31 26.21
N ALA A 2 10.03 7.62 26.21
CA ALA A 2 9.01 8.50 25.69
C ALA A 2 8.95 8.35 24.16
N THR A 3 7.80 8.00 23.63
CA THR A 3 7.49 8.03 22.19
C THR A 3 7.68 9.46 21.70
N ALA A 4 8.53 9.64 20.69
CA ALA A 4 8.65 10.94 20.02
C ALA A 4 7.26 11.41 19.57
N PRO A 5 6.95 12.70 19.68
CA PRO A 5 5.67 13.23 19.21
C PRO A 5 5.52 12.92 17.73
N ALA A 6 4.33 12.47 17.34
CA ALA A 6 4.01 12.26 15.93
C ALA A 6 4.33 13.55 15.15
N PRO A 7 4.94 13.47 13.96
CA PRO A 7 5.21 14.65 13.16
C PRO A 7 3.92 15.41 12.91
N ALA A 8 3.99 16.76 12.99
CA ALA A 8 2.86 17.63 12.73
C ALA A 8 2.24 17.26 11.37
N ARG A 9 0.91 17.13 11.33
CA ARG A 9 0.18 16.76 10.13
C ARG A 9 0.22 17.94 9.16
N ASP A 10 0.95 17.76 8.04
CA ASP A 10 1.13 18.78 7.00
C ASP A 10 0.01 18.80 5.94
N TRP A 11 -1.04 17.98 6.13
CA TRP A 11 -2.12 17.84 5.16
C TRP A 11 -3.47 18.31 5.67
N THR A 12 -4.22 18.94 4.78
CA THR A 12 -5.55 19.50 5.05
C THR A 12 -6.70 18.54 4.70
N VAL A 13 -6.40 17.41 4.05
CA VAL A 13 -7.39 16.41 3.61
C VAL A 13 -7.33 15.20 4.51
N TYR A 14 -8.49 14.71 4.97
CA TYR A 14 -8.59 13.50 5.77
C TYR A 14 -8.12 12.28 4.97
N ARG A 15 -7.16 11.52 5.50
CA ARG A 15 -6.52 10.39 4.81
C ARG A 15 -6.82 9.06 5.48
N VAL A 16 -7.31 8.11 4.71
CA VAL A 16 -7.54 6.73 5.14
C VAL A 16 -6.52 5.83 4.46
N GLY A 17 -5.62 5.23 5.25
CA GLY A 17 -4.67 4.23 4.76
C GLY A 17 -5.36 2.88 4.59
N LEU A 18 -5.40 2.38 3.36
CA LEU A 18 -5.97 1.09 3.01
C LEU A 18 -4.86 0.03 2.95
N THR A 19 -4.91 -0.95 3.83
CA THR A 19 -3.94 -2.04 3.90
C THR A 19 -4.62 -3.42 3.95
N GLY A 20 -3.84 -4.49 3.93
CA GLY A 20 -4.36 -5.85 4.01
C GLY A 20 -3.37 -6.87 3.43
N GLY A 21 -3.58 -8.14 3.72
CA GLY A 21 -2.75 -9.23 3.21
C GLY A 21 -2.76 -9.36 1.68
N ILE A 22 -1.85 -10.18 1.15
CA ILE A 22 -1.86 -10.53 -0.28
C ILE A 22 -3.18 -11.22 -0.63
N ALA A 23 -3.71 -10.98 -1.80
CA ALA A 23 -4.97 -11.56 -2.28
C ALA A 23 -6.18 -11.33 -1.35
N SER A 24 -6.10 -10.44 -0.34
CA SER A 24 -7.24 -10.08 0.51
C SER A 24 -8.32 -9.31 -0.25
N GLY A 25 -7.98 -8.70 -1.40
CA GLY A 25 -8.91 -7.93 -2.23
C GLY A 25 -8.83 -6.41 -2.01
N LYS A 26 -7.71 -5.88 -1.53
CA LYS A 26 -7.45 -4.43 -1.42
C LYS A 26 -7.83 -3.65 -2.67
N SER A 27 -7.41 -4.14 -3.84
CA SER A 27 -7.67 -3.46 -5.11
C SER A 27 -9.17 -3.35 -5.40
N PHE A 28 -9.96 -4.38 -5.08
CA PHE A 28 -11.41 -4.33 -5.23
C PHE A 28 -12.04 -3.29 -4.29
N VAL A 29 -11.62 -3.26 -3.02
CA VAL A 29 -12.10 -2.26 -2.05
C VAL A 29 -11.70 -0.85 -2.50
N ALA A 30 -10.48 -0.66 -2.99
CA ALA A 30 -10.01 0.62 -3.55
C ALA A 30 -10.87 1.06 -4.75
N THR A 31 -11.19 0.13 -5.67
CA THR A 31 -12.10 0.39 -6.79
C THR A 31 -13.50 0.80 -6.30
N CYS A 32 -14.03 0.14 -5.27
CA CYS A 32 -15.34 0.53 -4.72
C CYS A 32 -15.36 1.96 -4.17
N PHE A 33 -14.28 2.43 -3.55
CA PHE A 33 -14.17 3.84 -3.14
C PHE A 33 -14.05 4.77 -4.35
N ALA A 34 -13.26 4.39 -5.36
CA ALA A 34 -13.15 5.16 -6.60
C ALA A 34 -14.50 5.29 -7.33
N ASP A 35 -15.31 4.22 -7.37
CA ASP A 35 -16.66 4.22 -7.93
C ASP A 35 -17.62 5.20 -7.19
N LEU A 36 -17.32 5.50 -5.91
CA LEU A 36 -18.03 6.51 -5.12
C LEU A 36 -17.44 7.93 -5.28
N GLY A 37 -16.50 8.13 -6.21
CA GLY A 37 -15.87 9.41 -6.48
C GLY A 37 -14.76 9.80 -5.49
N VAL A 38 -14.31 8.88 -4.65
CA VAL A 38 -13.23 9.14 -3.69
C VAL A 38 -11.88 9.02 -4.39
N PRO A 39 -10.98 10.02 -4.26
CA PRO A 39 -9.63 9.91 -4.78
C PRO A 39 -8.86 8.75 -4.13
N VAL A 40 -8.24 7.93 -4.97
CA VAL A 40 -7.42 6.78 -4.54
C VAL A 40 -5.98 6.99 -5.00
N ILE A 41 -5.05 6.91 -4.07
CA ILE A 41 -3.61 6.98 -4.31
C ILE A 41 -3.03 5.60 -4.00
N ASP A 42 -2.39 4.96 -4.99
CA ASP A 42 -1.80 3.64 -4.84
C ASP A 42 -0.27 3.76 -4.78
N THR A 43 0.32 3.45 -3.61
CA THR A 43 1.77 3.54 -3.41
C THR A 43 2.54 2.51 -4.23
N ASP A 44 1.95 1.39 -4.65
CA ASP A 44 2.60 0.45 -5.56
C ASP A 44 2.72 1.02 -6.99
N VAL A 45 1.74 1.82 -7.42
CA VAL A 45 1.82 2.57 -8.68
C VAL A 45 2.91 3.62 -8.56
N LEU A 46 2.89 4.43 -7.50
CA LEU A 46 3.93 5.45 -7.26
C LEU A 46 5.33 4.86 -7.17
N ALA A 47 5.50 3.69 -6.54
CA ALA A 47 6.78 2.99 -6.50
C ALA A 47 7.29 2.57 -7.89
N ARG A 48 6.40 2.48 -8.86
CA ARG A 48 6.79 2.26 -10.27
C ARG A 48 7.15 3.56 -10.96
N ASP A 49 6.42 4.61 -10.68
CA ASP A 49 6.57 5.90 -11.34
C ASP A 49 7.84 6.63 -10.89
N VAL A 50 8.23 6.53 -9.61
CA VAL A 50 9.45 7.16 -9.10
C VAL A 50 10.75 6.60 -9.66
N VAL A 51 10.73 5.44 -10.35
CA VAL A 51 11.91 4.78 -10.94
C VAL A 51 11.80 4.62 -12.47
N VAL A 52 11.04 5.49 -13.13
CA VAL A 52 11.02 5.53 -14.60
C VAL A 52 12.35 6.07 -15.15
N PRO A 53 12.72 5.77 -16.41
CA PRO A 53 13.92 6.32 -17.03
C PRO A 53 14.02 7.84 -16.88
N GLY A 54 15.18 8.32 -16.45
CA GLY A 54 15.45 9.75 -16.21
C GLY A 54 15.01 10.28 -14.84
N SER A 55 14.30 9.51 -14.02
CA SER A 55 13.87 9.93 -12.67
C SER A 55 15.02 9.95 -11.66
N ALA A 56 14.90 10.79 -10.63
CA ALA A 56 15.81 10.80 -9.49
C ALA A 56 15.83 9.45 -8.74
N GLY A 57 14.70 8.77 -8.66
CA GLY A 57 14.60 7.46 -8.02
C GLY A 57 15.38 6.39 -8.77
N LEU A 58 15.31 6.34 -10.10
CA LEU A 58 16.13 5.41 -10.87
C LEU A 58 17.62 5.72 -10.71
N GLN A 59 18.01 6.99 -10.71
CA GLN A 59 19.40 7.40 -10.47
C GLN A 59 19.88 6.94 -9.10
N ALA A 60 19.08 7.13 -8.04
CA ALA A 60 19.41 6.67 -6.70
C ALA A 60 19.57 5.15 -6.63
N VAL A 61 18.69 4.39 -7.30
CA VAL A 61 18.79 2.92 -7.38
C VAL A 61 20.08 2.51 -8.09
N VAL A 62 20.42 3.14 -9.21
CA VAL A 62 21.67 2.86 -9.94
C VAL A 62 22.90 3.20 -9.10
N GLN A 63 22.89 4.29 -8.36
CA GLN A 63 23.99 4.63 -7.43
C GLN A 63 24.13 3.59 -6.31
N GLY A 64 23.03 3.10 -5.77
CA GLY A 64 23.03 2.13 -4.68
C GLY A 64 23.33 0.68 -5.09
N PHE A 65 23.00 0.29 -6.34
CA PHE A 65 23.04 -1.10 -6.80
C PHE A 65 23.88 -1.33 -8.07
N GLY A 66 24.44 -0.26 -8.65
CA GLY A 66 25.20 -0.30 -9.89
C GLY A 66 24.31 -0.40 -11.14
N THR A 67 24.92 -0.23 -12.30
CA THR A 67 24.23 -0.25 -13.62
C THR A 67 23.66 -1.62 -13.99
N GLY A 68 24.15 -2.70 -13.35
CA GLY A 68 23.65 -4.05 -13.59
C GLY A 68 22.18 -4.29 -13.20
N VAL A 69 21.47 -3.28 -12.65
CA VAL A 69 20.02 -3.34 -12.40
C VAL A 69 19.21 -2.71 -13.52
N LEU A 70 19.86 -2.30 -14.62
CA LEU A 70 19.21 -1.73 -15.78
C LEU A 70 19.08 -2.76 -16.92
N LYS A 71 18.01 -2.65 -17.67
CA LYS A 71 17.87 -3.30 -18.97
C LYS A 71 18.64 -2.53 -20.05
N PRO A 72 18.86 -3.12 -21.26
CA PRO A 72 19.52 -2.43 -22.36
C PRO A 72 18.85 -1.12 -22.81
N ASP A 73 17.53 -0.97 -22.58
CA ASP A 73 16.77 0.24 -22.88
C ASP A 73 16.87 1.32 -21.79
N GLY A 74 17.69 1.10 -20.75
CA GLY A 74 17.87 2.03 -19.64
C GLY A 74 16.75 1.96 -18.58
N SER A 75 15.75 1.14 -18.74
CA SER A 75 14.71 0.92 -17.72
C SER A 75 15.20 -0.01 -16.60
N LEU A 76 14.55 0.07 -15.43
CA LEU A 76 14.86 -0.79 -14.28
C LEU A 76 14.51 -2.26 -14.58
N ASP A 77 15.48 -3.16 -14.42
CA ASP A 77 15.26 -4.61 -14.41
C ASP A 77 14.71 -5.04 -13.05
N ARG A 78 13.37 -4.95 -12.91
CA ARG A 78 12.65 -5.28 -11.66
C ARG A 78 12.84 -6.73 -11.21
N PRO A 79 12.82 -7.74 -12.10
CA PRO A 79 13.14 -9.11 -11.72
C PRO A 79 14.53 -9.24 -11.12
N GLN A 80 15.54 -8.64 -11.74
CA GLN A 80 16.92 -8.70 -11.27
C GLN A 80 17.09 -7.97 -9.92
N LEU A 81 16.51 -6.77 -9.78
CA LEU A 81 16.56 -6.04 -8.50
C LEU A 81 15.84 -6.84 -7.40
N ARG A 82 14.66 -7.40 -7.72
CA ARG A 82 13.91 -8.27 -6.80
C ARG A 82 14.77 -9.45 -6.33
N HIS A 83 15.44 -10.14 -7.24
CA HIS A 83 16.32 -11.26 -6.89
C HIS A 83 17.42 -10.84 -5.91
N ARG A 84 18.05 -9.67 -6.13
CA ARG A 84 19.11 -9.15 -5.24
C ARG A 84 18.59 -8.84 -3.83
N VAL A 85 17.45 -8.15 -3.73
CA VAL A 85 16.90 -7.74 -2.42
C VAL A 85 16.23 -8.89 -1.67
N PHE A 86 15.81 -9.96 -2.35
CA PHE A 86 15.34 -11.18 -1.70
C PHE A 86 16.49 -12.00 -1.08
N ALA A 87 17.65 -11.99 -1.72
CA ALA A 87 18.81 -12.73 -1.25
C ALA A 87 19.57 -12.03 -0.11
N ASP A 88 19.41 -10.70 0.04
CA ASP A 88 20.16 -9.87 0.97
C ASP A 88 19.25 -8.88 1.71
N PRO A 89 18.97 -9.09 3.03
CA PRO A 89 18.19 -8.16 3.85
C PRO A 89 18.78 -6.76 3.93
N ALA A 90 20.12 -6.60 3.85
CA ALA A 90 20.75 -5.29 3.86
C ALA A 90 20.54 -4.56 2.54
N ALA A 91 20.55 -5.27 1.42
CA ALA A 91 20.17 -4.72 0.11
C ALA A 91 18.69 -4.28 0.10
N ARG A 92 17.80 -5.08 0.70
CA ARG A 92 16.39 -4.70 0.85
C ARG A 92 16.24 -3.41 1.67
N ALA A 93 16.86 -3.34 2.85
CA ALA A 93 16.81 -2.14 3.70
C ALA A 93 17.36 -0.91 2.98
N ARG A 94 18.43 -1.08 2.19
CA ARG A 94 18.99 0.00 1.35
C ARG A 94 18.01 0.47 0.29
N LEU A 95 17.35 -0.43 -0.42
CA LEU A 95 16.35 -0.09 -1.42
C LEU A 95 15.18 0.68 -0.81
N ASP A 96 14.68 0.17 0.33
CA ASP A 96 13.60 0.81 1.08
C ASP A 96 14.00 2.23 1.52
N ALA A 97 15.20 2.43 2.05
CA ALA A 97 15.72 3.73 2.45
C ALA A 97 15.83 4.73 1.28
N LEU A 98 16.15 4.24 0.07
CA LEU A 98 16.22 5.08 -1.13
C LEU A 98 14.84 5.45 -1.68
N LEU A 99 13.90 4.51 -1.69
CA LEU A 99 12.63 4.70 -2.39
C LEU A 99 11.50 5.22 -1.49
N HIS A 100 11.45 4.86 -0.21
CA HIS A 100 10.38 5.32 0.69
C HIS A 100 10.21 6.84 0.72
N PRO A 101 11.26 7.65 0.85
CA PRO A 101 11.11 9.12 0.84
C PRO A 101 10.52 9.65 -0.48
N LEU A 102 10.91 9.05 -1.61
CA LEU A 102 10.43 9.45 -2.93
C LEU A 102 8.97 9.07 -3.16
N ILE A 103 8.59 7.85 -2.74
CA ILE A 103 7.20 7.39 -2.81
C ILE A 103 6.31 8.24 -1.92
N LEU A 104 6.77 8.56 -0.72
CA LEU A 104 6.05 9.42 0.22
C LEU A 104 5.85 10.81 -0.37
N ALA A 105 6.91 11.46 -0.88
CA ALA A 105 6.82 12.77 -1.51
C ALA A 105 5.86 12.77 -2.72
N ALA A 106 5.89 11.70 -3.54
CA ALA A 106 4.98 11.55 -4.66
C ALA A 106 3.52 11.38 -4.20
N ALA A 107 3.28 10.62 -3.13
CA ALA A 107 1.94 10.43 -2.55
C ALA A 107 1.40 11.75 -1.97
N GLU A 108 2.23 12.52 -1.28
CA GLU A 108 1.87 13.84 -0.75
C GLU A 108 1.56 14.84 -1.87
N GLU A 109 2.37 14.86 -2.92
CA GLU A 109 2.14 15.73 -4.08
C GLU A 109 0.86 15.36 -4.84
N GLN A 110 0.62 14.06 -5.04
CA GLN A 110 -0.63 13.60 -5.64
C GLN A 110 -1.84 13.94 -4.76
N SER A 111 -1.72 13.76 -3.45
CA SER A 111 -2.75 14.08 -2.47
C SER A 111 -3.16 15.56 -2.51
N ARG A 112 -2.19 16.49 -2.61
CA ARG A 112 -2.48 17.92 -2.72
C ARG A 112 -3.23 18.32 -3.99
N ARG A 113 -3.06 17.57 -5.08
CA ARG A 113 -3.70 17.85 -6.38
C ARG A 113 -5.10 17.26 -6.51
N LEU A 114 -5.43 16.29 -5.70
CA LEU A 114 -6.71 15.58 -5.78
C LEU A 114 -7.72 16.21 -4.83
N PRO A 115 -8.85 16.76 -5.36
CA PRO A 115 -9.88 17.36 -4.52
C PRO A 115 -10.69 16.28 -3.79
N GLY A 116 -11.30 16.67 -2.67
CA GLY A 116 -12.24 15.82 -1.95
C GLY A 116 -12.18 16.02 -0.44
N PRO A 117 -13.23 15.65 0.29
CA PRO A 117 -13.24 15.74 1.75
C PRO A 117 -12.29 14.74 2.39
N TYR A 118 -12.08 13.59 1.77
CA TYR A 118 -11.11 12.60 2.21
C TYR A 118 -10.54 11.82 1.01
N GLN A 119 -9.46 11.07 1.26
CA GLN A 119 -8.74 10.28 0.26
C GLN A 119 -8.41 8.89 0.80
N ILE A 120 -8.36 7.89 -0.09
CA ILE A 120 -7.85 6.55 0.21
C ILE A 120 -6.40 6.46 -0.27
N ILE A 121 -5.48 6.07 0.62
CA ILE A 121 -4.09 5.79 0.26
C ILE A 121 -3.85 4.29 0.43
N VAL A 122 -3.67 3.59 -0.66
CA VAL A 122 -3.41 2.14 -0.66
C VAL A 122 -1.94 1.90 -0.36
N VAL A 123 -1.67 1.24 0.77
CA VAL A 123 -0.31 0.95 1.25
C VAL A 123 -0.25 -0.51 1.70
N PRO A 124 0.31 -1.43 0.91
CA PRO A 124 0.37 -2.85 1.26
C PRO A 124 1.13 -3.15 2.54
N LEU A 125 2.27 -2.48 2.76
CA LEU A 125 3.12 -2.61 3.95
C LEU A 125 3.01 -1.37 4.85
N LEU A 126 1.78 -0.97 5.19
CA LEU A 126 1.47 0.29 5.86
C LEU A 126 2.20 0.45 7.19
N TYR A 127 2.21 -0.58 8.02
CA TYR A 127 2.85 -0.54 9.33
C TYR A 127 4.37 -0.76 9.28
N GLU A 128 4.84 -1.55 8.33
CA GLU A 128 6.25 -1.83 8.14
C GLU A 128 7.01 -0.62 7.59
N SER A 129 6.34 0.18 6.76
CA SER A 129 6.89 1.41 6.20
C SER A 129 6.75 2.63 7.12
N GLY A 130 6.01 2.50 8.24
CA GLY A 130 5.68 3.63 9.11
C GLY A 130 4.67 4.62 8.49
N PHE A 131 3.98 4.21 7.42
CA PHE A 131 3.00 5.07 6.73
C PHE A 131 1.73 5.29 7.58
N ASP A 132 1.51 4.45 8.59
CA ASP A 132 0.42 4.62 9.56
C ASP A 132 0.48 5.97 10.30
N ALA A 133 1.67 6.54 10.47
CA ALA A 133 1.85 7.89 11.02
C ALA A 133 1.46 9.02 10.03
N ARG A 134 1.17 8.70 8.77
CA ARG A 134 0.86 9.65 7.67
C ARG A 134 -0.59 9.61 7.23
N VAL A 135 -1.43 8.89 7.95
CA VAL A 135 -2.87 8.80 7.70
C VAL A 135 -3.65 9.07 8.97
N ASP A 136 -4.87 9.56 8.85
CA ASP A 136 -5.74 9.84 9.99
C ASP A 136 -6.42 8.59 10.50
N ARG A 137 -6.62 7.61 9.62
CA ARG A 137 -7.31 6.37 9.91
C ARG A 137 -6.77 5.21 9.09
N VAL A 138 -6.82 4.01 9.61
CA VAL A 138 -6.38 2.80 8.91
C VAL A 138 -7.58 1.88 8.70
N LEU A 139 -7.79 1.47 7.45
CA LEU A 139 -8.73 0.46 7.01
C LEU A 139 -7.99 -0.81 6.61
N ALA A 140 -8.24 -1.91 7.29
CA ALA A 140 -7.71 -3.23 6.92
C ALA A 140 -8.72 -4.02 6.09
N VAL A 141 -8.24 -4.60 4.99
CA VAL A 141 -8.99 -5.59 4.21
C VAL A 141 -8.43 -6.96 4.48
N ASP A 142 -9.27 -7.87 4.92
CA ASP A 142 -8.87 -9.24 5.17
C ASP A 142 -9.85 -10.26 4.59
N CYS A 143 -9.42 -11.50 4.55
CA CYS A 143 -10.23 -12.69 4.30
C CYS A 143 -9.49 -13.91 4.87
N PRO A 144 -10.18 -15.06 5.03
CA PRO A 144 -9.54 -16.29 5.47
C PRO A 144 -8.35 -16.69 4.58
N GLU A 145 -7.30 -17.21 5.20
CA GLU A 145 -6.07 -17.62 4.49
C GLU A 145 -6.34 -18.65 3.39
N ALA A 146 -7.30 -19.57 3.61
CA ALA A 146 -7.71 -20.52 2.58
C ALA A 146 -8.21 -19.82 1.29
N LEU A 147 -8.91 -18.69 1.45
CA LEU A 147 -9.37 -17.90 0.31
C LEU A 147 -8.24 -17.10 -0.33
N GLN A 148 -7.28 -16.60 0.45
CA GLN A 148 -6.06 -15.98 -0.08
C GLN A 148 -5.27 -16.96 -0.94
N ARG A 149 -5.08 -18.18 -0.44
CA ARG A 149 -4.42 -19.29 -1.15
C ARG A 149 -5.12 -19.61 -2.47
N GLN A 150 -6.42 -19.78 -2.45
CA GLN A 150 -7.23 -20.01 -3.65
C GLN A 150 -7.06 -18.88 -4.69
N ARG A 151 -7.17 -17.64 -4.25
CA ARG A 151 -7.04 -16.45 -5.14
C ARG A 151 -5.64 -16.31 -5.70
N LEU A 152 -4.59 -16.63 -4.93
CA LEU A 152 -3.21 -16.66 -5.41
C LEU A 152 -3.01 -17.72 -6.49
N GLY A 153 -3.49 -18.95 -6.27
CA GLY A 153 -3.41 -20.01 -7.28
C GLY A 153 -4.08 -19.60 -8.60
N GLN A 154 -5.25 -18.99 -8.52
CA GLN A 154 -5.96 -18.51 -9.72
C GLN A 154 -5.22 -17.38 -10.46
N ARG A 155 -4.51 -16.51 -9.75
CA ARG A 155 -3.83 -15.35 -10.33
C ARG A 155 -2.42 -15.66 -10.85
N ASP A 156 -1.64 -16.40 -10.09
CA ASP A 156 -0.19 -16.56 -10.28
C ASP A 156 0.20 -17.99 -10.71
N GLY A 157 -0.78 -18.89 -10.81
CA GLY A 157 -0.58 -20.32 -11.12
C GLY A 157 -0.42 -21.17 -9.86
N ASP A 158 -0.36 -22.48 -10.05
CA ASP A 158 -0.48 -23.47 -8.98
C ASP A 158 0.86 -23.85 -8.31
N ASP A 159 1.85 -22.98 -8.27
CA ASP A 159 3.07 -23.22 -7.45
C ASP A 159 2.73 -23.11 -5.95
N VAL A 160 2.25 -24.21 -5.39
CA VAL A 160 1.84 -24.33 -3.99
C VAL A 160 2.98 -23.93 -3.04
N ALA A 161 4.22 -24.34 -3.34
CA ALA A 161 5.36 -24.04 -2.48
C ALA A 161 5.67 -22.54 -2.45
N GLN A 162 5.48 -21.86 -3.56
CA GLN A 162 5.64 -20.40 -3.65
C GLN A 162 4.52 -19.69 -2.88
N ILE A 163 3.26 -20.13 -3.05
CA ILE A 163 2.10 -19.58 -2.36
C ILE A 163 2.28 -19.69 -0.84
N GLU A 164 2.66 -20.85 -0.31
CA GLU A 164 2.90 -21.05 1.13
C GLU A 164 4.02 -20.16 1.67
N ARG A 165 5.11 -20.00 0.93
CA ARG A 165 6.19 -19.08 1.31
C ARG A 165 5.72 -17.62 1.38
N ILE A 166 4.88 -17.20 0.43
CA ILE A 166 4.33 -15.85 0.39
C ILE A 166 3.39 -15.62 1.58
N LEU A 167 2.51 -16.58 1.87
CA LEU A 167 1.57 -16.49 2.99
C LEU A 167 2.30 -16.49 4.34
N ALA A 168 3.29 -17.36 4.52
CA ALA A 168 4.10 -17.45 5.74
C ALA A 168 4.93 -16.17 6.01
N ALA A 169 5.30 -15.43 4.97
CA ALA A 169 6.06 -14.19 5.11
C ALA A 169 5.22 -12.98 5.53
N GLN A 170 3.89 -13.11 5.59
CA GLN A 170 2.99 -12.03 5.93
C GLN A 170 2.63 -11.99 7.41
N ARG A 171 2.21 -10.80 7.87
CA ARG A 171 1.52 -10.69 9.16
C ARG A 171 0.15 -11.36 9.07
N PRO A 172 -0.27 -12.11 10.09
CA PRO A 172 -1.62 -12.67 10.14
C PRO A 172 -2.68 -11.57 10.01
N GLY A 173 -3.75 -11.80 9.25
CA GLY A 173 -4.84 -10.84 9.09
C GLY A 173 -5.45 -10.37 10.41
N ALA A 174 -5.51 -11.25 11.42
CA ALA A 174 -5.94 -10.89 12.77
C ALA A 174 -5.06 -9.80 13.41
N ALA A 175 -3.74 -9.84 13.19
CA ALA A 175 -2.83 -8.82 13.71
C ALA A 175 -2.99 -7.46 12.99
N LEU A 176 -3.33 -7.48 11.69
CA LEU A 176 -3.67 -6.27 10.97
C LEU A 176 -5.00 -5.67 11.47
N ARG A 177 -6.03 -6.49 11.67
CA ARG A 177 -7.32 -6.06 12.22
C ARG A 177 -7.17 -5.42 13.61
N ALA A 178 -6.40 -6.03 14.49
CA ALA A 178 -6.20 -5.52 15.85
C ALA A 178 -5.55 -4.12 15.91
N ARG A 179 -4.85 -3.72 14.86
CA ARG A 179 -4.20 -2.39 14.75
C ARG A 179 -4.98 -1.40 13.92
N ALA A 180 -5.90 -1.86 13.08
CA ALA A 180 -6.70 -1.00 12.22
C ALA A 180 -7.87 -0.37 12.97
N HIS A 181 -8.29 0.81 12.54
CA HIS A 181 -9.48 1.48 13.05
C HIS A 181 -10.77 0.86 12.51
N ASP A 182 -10.72 0.43 11.26
CA ASP A 182 -11.84 -0.20 10.55
C ASP A 182 -11.37 -1.43 9.80
N HIS A 183 -12.32 -2.30 9.46
CA HIS A 183 -12.03 -3.46 8.64
C HIS A 183 -13.15 -3.77 7.65
N VAL A 184 -12.74 -4.40 6.54
CA VAL A 184 -13.62 -5.02 5.54
C VAL A 184 -13.26 -6.49 5.48
N ASP A 185 -14.20 -7.34 5.88
CA ASP A 185 -14.15 -8.78 5.59
C ASP A 185 -14.55 -8.99 4.13
N ASN A 186 -13.59 -9.39 3.31
CA ASN A 186 -13.79 -9.65 1.89
C ASN A 186 -13.86 -11.16 1.60
N SER A 187 -14.46 -11.91 2.51
CA SER A 187 -14.72 -13.36 2.35
C SER A 187 -16.08 -13.67 1.71
N GLY A 188 -17.01 -12.72 1.78
CA GLY A 188 -18.36 -12.84 1.29
C GLY A 188 -18.53 -12.49 -0.19
N THR A 189 -19.74 -12.07 -0.55
CA THR A 189 -20.06 -11.63 -1.92
C THR A 189 -19.50 -10.25 -2.22
N LEU A 190 -19.26 -9.97 -3.51
CA LEU A 190 -18.84 -8.62 -3.94
C LEU A 190 -19.87 -7.55 -3.57
N ALA A 191 -21.16 -7.89 -3.55
CA ALA A 191 -22.24 -6.99 -3.13
C ALA A 191 -22.12 -6.63 -1.64
N ALA A 192 -21.84 -7.59 -0.75
CA ALA A 192 -21.64 -7.34 0.66
C ALA A 192 -20.42 -6.44 0.92
N THR A 193 -19.32 -6.66 0.18
CA THR A 193 -18.14 -5.78 0.25
C THR A 193 -18.47 -4.37 -0.20
N ARG A 194 -19.20 -4.19 -1.32
CA ARG A 194 -19.65 -2.86 -1.78
C ARG A 194 -20.54 -2.17 -0.75
N GLN A 195 -21.48 -2.90 -0.15
CA GLN A 195 -22.33 -2.34 0.91
C GLN A 195 -21.49 -1.85 2.09
N ARG A 196 -20.55 -2.66 2.56
CA ARG A 196 -19.65 -2.29 3.66
C ARG A 196 -18.80 -1.07 3.33
N VAL A 197 -18.27 -0.99 2.12
CA VAL A 197 -17.55 0.21 1.64
C VAL A 197 -18.44 1.44 1.64
N GLY A 198 -19.71 1.32 1.23
CA GLY A 198 -20.68 2.42 1.27
C GLY A 198 -20.97 2.93 2.69
N GLU A 199 -21.00 2.03 3.68
CA GLU A 199 -21.13 2.41 5.10
C GLU A 199 -19.89 3.17 5.58
N LEU A 200 -18.70 2.66 5.29
CA LEU A 200 -17.43 3.31 5.64
C LEU A 200 -17.26 4.66 4.94
N HIS A 201 -17.70 4.78 3.68
CA HIS A 201 -17.69 6.05 2.95
C HIS A 201 -18.45 7.16 3.71
N ARG A 202 -19.66 6.85 4.21
CA ARG A 202 -20.43 7.80 5.02
C ARG A 202 -19.68 8.20 6.30
N THR A 203 -19.14 7.21 7.01
CA THR A 203 -18.33 7.45 8.21
C THR A 203 -17.13 8.35 7.93
N TYR A 204 -16.44 8.14 6.79
CA TYR A 204 -15.25 8.94 6.45
C TYR A 204 -15.60 10.36 6.00
N LEU A 205 -16.76 10.56 5.38
CA LEU A 205 -17.27 11.90 5.10
C LEU A 205 -17.55 12.69 6.40
N GLU A 206 -18.20 12.06 7.39
CA GLU A 206 -18.47 12.66 8.69
C GLU A 206 -17.16 13.01 9.41
N ARG A 207 -16.20 12.09 9.46
CA ARG A 207 -14.89 12.30 10.09
C ARG A 207 -14.07 13.40 9.42
N ALA A 208 -14.13 13.49 8.10
CA ALA A 208 -13.45 14.55 7.36
C ALA A 208 -14.00 15.93 7.69
N LEU A 209 -15.32 16.06 7.87
CA LEU A 209 -15.96 17.30 8.29
C LEU A 209 -15.56 17.67 9.72
N GLU A 210 -15.53 16.71 10.65
CA GLU A 210 -15.09 16.93 12.04
C GLU A 210 -13.63 17.39 12.13
N SER A 211 -12.76 16.93 11.22
CA SER A 211 -11.33 17.27 11.22
C SER A 211 -11.01 18.62 10.59
N ALA A 212 -11.95 19.19 9.83
CA ALA A 212 -11.80 20.49 9.14
C ALA A 212 -12.27 21.69 9.97
N GLY A 213 -12.98 21.47 11.08
CA GLY A 213 -13.48 22.50 12.01
C GLY A 213 -12.62 22.62 13.25
#